data_95f1aec3a9092794cc0b69e600de341b
#
_entry.id   95f1aec3a9092794cc0b69e600de341b
#
_cell.length_a   1.000
_cell.length_b   1.000
_cell.length_c   1.000
_cell.angle_alpha   90.00
_cell.angle_beta   90.00
_cell.angle_gamma   90.00
#
_symmetry.space_group_name_H-M   'P 1'
#
loop_
_entity.id
_entity.type
_entity.pdbx_description
1 polymer ?
#
loop_
_entity_poly.entity_id
_entity_poly.type
_entity_poly.pdbx_seq_one_letter_code
_entity_poly.pdbx_strand_id
1 'polypeptide(L)'
;MYACNVMIKAPLEMVKARFEGYDGLEFFQKGDWVLGEDSTGTQLFGWEVSSWLELAGADELLYAYYDEDMNAEFIFIQNGLCMRAYQEYGGEVDTDQGEDPDIPIHGWADVAGFIDKHMS
;
A
#
# COMPACT_ATOMS: atom_id res chain seq x y z
N MET A 1 -9.21 2.41 14.97
CA MET A 1 -7.89 1.82 14.62
C MET A 1 -7.72 1.84 13.11
N TYR A 2 -6.54 2.13 12.66
CA TYR A 2 -6.25 2.14 11.22
C TYR A 2 -4.79 1.74 10.98
N ALA A 3 -4.47 1.38 9.74
CA ALA A 3 -3.10 1.21 9.29
C ALA A 3 -2.99 1.73 7.86
N CYS A 4 -1.85 2.36 7.57
CA CYS A 4 -1.56 2.91 6.25
C CYS A 4 -0.08 2.66 5.99
N ASN A 5 0.22 1.57 5.30
CA ASN A 5 1.58 1.07 5.13
C ASN A 5 1.92 0.87 3.66
N VAL A 6 3.14 1.24 3.29
CA VAL A 6 3.66 0.98 1.96
C VAL A 6 5.01 0.26 2.08
N MET A 7 5.25 -0.71 1.21
CA MET A 7 6.54 -1.38 1.12
C MET A 7 7.08 -1.27 -0.30
N ILE A 8 8.33 -0.88 -0.41
CA ILE A 8 9.00 -0.76 -1.71
C ILE A 8 10.33 -1.50 -1.65
N LYS A 9 10.58 -2.33 -2.65
CA LYS A 9 11.82 -3.08 -2.77
C LYS A 9 12.88 -2.22 -3.45
N ALA A 10 13.47 -1.31 -2.67
CA ALA A 10 14.46 -0.35 -3.14
C ALA A 10 15.31 0.14 -1.96
N PRO A 11 16.47 0.76 -2.20
CA PRO A 11 17.29 1.31 -1.12
C PRO A 11 16.55 2.39 -0.31
N LEU A 12 16.80 2.40 1.00
CA LEU A 12 16.12 3.31 1.93
C LEU A 12 16.19 4.77 1.50
N GLU A 13 17.36 5.24 1.08
CA GLU A 13 17.51 6.65 0.70
C GLU A 13 16.72 7.01 -0.56
N MET A 14 16.58 6.07 -1.49
CA MET A 14 15.76 6.28 -2.68
C MET A 14 14.28 6.34 -2.34
N VAL A 15 13.83 5.48 -1.41
CA VAL A 15 12.42 5.48 -0.98
C VAL A 15 12.10 6.78 -0.26
N LYS A 16 12.96 7.22 0.64
CA LYS A 16 12.77 8.51 1.33
C LYS A 16 12.66 9.67 0.35
N ALA A 17 13.48 9.68 -0.69
CA ALA A 17 13.45 10.73 -1.69
C ALA A 17 12.13 10.77 -2.46
N ARG A 18 11.53 9.60 -2.73
CA ARG A 18 10.24 9.52 -3.44
C ARG A 18 9.09 10.10 -2.62
N PHE A 19 9.20 10.05 -1.30
CA PHE A 19 8.18 10.57 -0.39
C PHE A 19 8.56 11.93 0.22
N GLU A 20 9.52 12.62 -0.37
CA GLU A 20 9.89 13.97 0.07
C GLU A 20 8.66 14.89 -0.03
N GLY A 21 8.39 15.64 1.04
CA GLY A 21 7.22 16.50 1.11
C GLY A 21 6.01 15.85 1.79
N TYR A 22 6.07 14.55 2.07
CA TYR A 22 5.00 13.86 2.82
C TYR A 22 5.42 13.76 4.29
N ASP A 23 4.88 14.64 5.12
CA ASP A 23 5.16 14.61 6.56
C ASP A 23 4.41 13.48 7.24
N GLY A 24 4.96 12.97 8.33
CA GLY A 24 4.30 11.91 9.10
C GLY A 24 4.57 10.50 8.63
N LEU A 25 5.43 10.33 7.64
CA LEU A 25 5.88 9.01 7.19
C LEU A 25 7.17 8.63 7.92
N GLU A 26 7.19 7.42 8.47
CA GLU A 26 8.38 6.82 9.07
C GLU A 26 8.81 5.63 8.24
N PHE A 27 10.12 5.45 8.04
CA PHE A 27 10.65 4.42 7.16
C PHE A 27 11.55 3.47 7.93
N PHE A 28 11.41 2.17 7.64
CA PHE A 28 12.14 1.09 8.31
C PHE A 28 12.69 0.12 7.26
N GLN A 29 13.96 -0.23 7.37
CA GLN A 29 14.56 -1.23 6.51
C GLN A 29 14.11 -2.63 6.96
N LYS A 30 13.57 -3.41 6.03
CA LYS A 30 13.09 -4.77 6.25
C LYS A 30 13.68 -5.70 5.18
N GLY A 31 14.92 -6.14 5.37
CA GLY A 31 15.62 -6.92 4.37
C GLY A 31 15.82 -6.09 3.08
N ASP A 32 15.35 -6.61 1.96
CA ASP A 32 15.43 -5.91 0.67
C ASP A 32 14.32 -4.88 0.48
N TRP A 33 13.39 -4.79 1.44
CA TRP A 33 12.24 -3.90 1.38
C TRP A 33 12.40 -2.75 2.36
N VAL A 34 11.77 -1.64 2.04
CA VAL A 34 11.60 -0.51 2.96
C VAL A 34 10.13 -0.40 3.28
N LEU A 35 9.80 -0.43 4.57
CA LEU A 35 8.44 -0.21 5.05
C LEU A 35 8.26 1.26 5.40
N GLY A 36 7.24 1.89 4.82
CA GLY A 36 6.82 3.25 5.19
C GLY A 36 5.48 3.18 5.91
N GLU A 37 5.41 3.82 7.07
CA GLU A 37 4.17 3.92 7.84
C GLU A 37 3.69 5.36 7.87
N ASP A 38 2.45 5.59 7.42
CA ASP A 38 1.81 6.91 7.48
C ASP A 38 1.05 7.04 8.79
N SER A 39 1.65 7.70 9.77
CA SER A 39 1.06 7.85 11.10
C SER A 39 -0.20 8.72 11.10
N THR A 40 -0.40 9.55 10.08
CA THR A 40 -1.60 10.37 9.94
C THR A 40 -2.77 9.60 9.32
N GLY A 41 -2.47 8.55 8.55
CA GLY A 41 -3.48 7.78 7.84
C GLY A 41 -4.19 8.53 6.73
N THR A 42 -3.67 9.67 6.29
CA THR A 42 -4.36 10.52 5.32
C THR A 42 -3.54 10.86 4.08
N GLN A 43 -2.23 10.79 4.14
CA GLN A 43 -1.40 11.26 3.04
C GLN A 43 -1.37 10.32 1.83
N LEU A 44 -1.47 9.01 2.06
CA LEU A 44 -1.42 8.00 1.01
C LEU A 44 -2.80 7.46 0.64
N PHE A 45 -3.82 7.83 1.40
CA PHE A 45 -5.18 7.35 1.22
C PHE A 45 -5.84 8.00 -0.01
N GLY A 46 -6.52 7.18 -0.80
CA GLY A 46 -7.34 7.67 -1.91
C GLY A 46 -6.59 7.95 -3.20
N TRP A 47 -5.34 7.52 -3.31
CA TRP A 47 -4.58 7.69 -4.55
C TRP A 47 -5.13 6.81 -5.66
N GLU A 48 -5.04 7.29 -6.89
CA GLU A 48 -5.33 6.47 -8.06
C GLU A 48 -4.22 5.47 -8.32
N VAL A 49 -4.54 4.36 -8.97
CA VAL A 49 -3.56 3.33 -9.33
C VAL A 49 -2.41 3.91 -10.15
N SER A 50 -2.73 4.84 -11.07
CA SER A 50 -1.71 5.49 -11.90
C SER A 50 -0.65 6.23 -11.07
N SER A 51 -1.06 6.85 -9.97
CA SER A 51 -0.14 7.55 -9.06
C SER A 51 0.80 6.57 -8.37
N TRP A 52 0.28 5.41 -7.96
CA TRP A 52 1.12 4.36 -7.38
C TRP A 52 2.10 3.77 -8.38
N LEU A 53 1.67 3.56 -9.62
CA LEU A 53 2.55 3.09 -10.70
C LEU A 53 3.70 4.06 -10.96
N GLU A 54 3.39 5.34 -10.99
CA GLU A 54 4.40 6.38 -11.18
C GLU A 54 5.41 6.40 -10.02
N LEU A 55 4.93 6.29 -8.79
CA LEU A 55 5.80 6.26 -7.61
C LEU A 55 6.70 5.02 -7.60
N ALA A 56 6.16 3.86 -7.95
CA ALA A 56 6.90 2.60 -7.94
C ALA A 56 8.00 2.58 -9.02
N GLY A 57 7.75 3.18 -10.17
CA GLY A 57 8.67 3.10 -11.29
C GLY A 57 8.88 1.65 -11.71
N ALA A 58 10.13 1.17 -11.66
CA ALA A 58 10.46 -0.21 -11.98
C ALA A 58 10.54 -1.12 -10.75
N ASP A 59 10.36 -0.57 -9.57
CA ASP A 59 10.48 -1.31 -8.31
C ASP A 59 9.18 -1.99 -7.91
N GLU A 60 9.29 -3.08 -7.16
CA GLU A 60 8.16 -3.78 -6.59
C GLU A 60 7.58 -2.96 -5.44
N LEU A 61 6.24 -2.83 -5.40
CA LEU A 61 5.55 -2.03 -4.39
C LEU A 61 4.31 -2.75 -3.88
N LEU A 62 4.13 -2.70 -2.56
CA LEU A 62 2.91 -3.11 -1.87
C LEU A 62 2.40 -1.93 -1.06
N TYR A 63 1.13 -1.61 -1.21
CA TYR A 63 0.48 -0.58 -0.39
C TYR A 63 -0.81 -1.16 0.17
N ALA A 64 -1.06 -0.91 1.45
CA ALA A 64 -2.30 -1.36 2.07
C ALA A 64 -2.78 -0.38 3.12
N TYR A 65 -4.09 -0.21 3.19
CA TYR A 65 -4.75 0.72 4.10
C TYR A 65 -6.06 0.10 4.60
N TYR A 66 -6.37 0.30 5.87
CA TYR A 66 -7.73 0.06 6.38
C TYR A 66 -8.02 1.01 7.54
N ASP A 67 -9.31 1.26 7.78
CA ASP A 67 -9.77 2.04 8.92
C ASP A 67 -11.08 1.46 9.48
N GLU A 68 -11.60 2.08 10.53
CA GLU A 68 -12.81 1.61 11.22
C GLU A 68 -14.11 1.90 10.44
N ASP A 69 -14.05 2.73 9.43
CA ASP A 69 -15.19 3.13 8.60
C ASP A 69 -15.40 2.20 7.41
N MET A 70 -14.79 1.01 7.43
CA MET A 70 -14.87 0.02 6.35
C MET A 70 -14.26 0.52 5.04
N ASN A 71 -13.21 1.34 5.13
CA ASN A 71 -12.40 1.70 4.00
C ASN A 71 -11.18 0.80 3.95
N ALA A 72 -10.84 0.31 2.77
CA ALA A 72 -9.68 -0.55 2.56
C ALA A 72 -9.08 -0.31 1.18
N GLU A 73 -7.75 -0.32 1.12
CA GLU A 73 -7.02 -0.18 -0.15
C GLU A 73 -5.87 -1.17 -0.18
N PHE A 74 -5.67 -1.80 -1.33
CA PHE A 74 -4.55 -2.71 -1.54
C PHE A 74 -4.03 -2.54 -2.96
N ILE A 75 -2.72 -2.28 -3.10
CA ILE A 75 -2.05 -2.12 -4.39
C ILE A 75 -0.80 -3.00 -4.40
N PHE A 76 -0.68 -3.82 -5.43
CA PHE A 76 0.52 -4.61 -5.67
C PHE A 76 1.05 -4.34 -7.07
N ILE A 77 2.27 -3.84 -7.15
CA ILE A 77 2.93 -3.48 -8.41
C ILE A 77 4.22 -4.27 -8.55
N GLN A 78 4.45 -4.78 -9.74
CA GLN A 78 5.63 -5.58 -10.05
C GLN A 78 6.02 -5.36 -11.52
N ASN A 79 7.29 -5.06 -11.78
CA ASN A 79 7.81 -4.84 -13.13
C ASN A 79 7.05 -3.74 -13.91
N GLY A 80 6.66 -2.67 -13.22
CA GLY A 80 5.92 -1.57 -13.84
C GLY A 80 4.47 -1.86 -14.15
N LEU A 81 3.94 -2.98 -13.67
CA LEU A 81 2.55 -3.38 -13.91
C LEU A 81 1.79 -3.50 -12.59
N CYS A 82 0.55 -3.02 -12.58
CA CYS A 82 -0.32 -3.23 -11.43
C CYS A 82 -0.86 -4.67 -11.47
N MET A 83 -0.37 -5.51 -10.57
CA MET A 83 -0.74 -6.92 -10.49
C MET A 83 -2.05 -7.11 -9.75
N ARG A 84 -2.34 -6.24 -8.78
CA ARG A 84 -3.57 -6.29 -7.99
C ARG A 84 -3.92 -4.89 -7.52
N ALA A 85 -5.18 -4.51 -7.67
CA ALA A 85 -5.72 -3.28 -7.11
C ALA A 85 -7.09 -3.58 -6.52
N TYR A 86 -7.25 -3.31 -5.22
CA TYR A 86 -8.53 -3.47 -4.53
C TYR A 86 -8.79 -2.21 -3.71
N GLN A 87 -9.95 -1.61 -3.93
CA GLN A 87 -10.34 -0.40 -3.19
C GLN A 87 -11.81 -0.52 -2.80
N GLU A 88 -12.06 -0.36 -1.51
CA GLU A 88 -13.40 -0.47 -0.92
C GLU A 88 -13.60 0.74 -0.02
N TYR A 89 -14.73 1.41 -0.16
CA TYR A 89 -15.05 2.61 0.61
C TYR A 89 -16.43 2.50 1.22
N GLY A 90 -16.48 2.55 2.57
CA GLY A 90 -17.75 2.41 3.29
C GLY A 90 -18.43 1.06 3.08
N GLY A 91 -17.65 0.02 2.82
CA GLY A 91 -18.16 -1.32 2.55
C GLY A 91 -18.54 -1.56 1.10
N GLU A 92 -18.38 -0.59 0.23
CA GLU A 92 -18.67 -0.73 -1.21
C GLU A 92 -17.38 -0.83 -2.02
N VAL A 93 -17.31 -1.84 -2.87
CA VAL A 93 -16.13 -2.07 -3.72
C VAL A 93 -16.12 -1.07 -4.87
N ASP A 94 -15.03 -0.30 -4.97
CA ASP A 94 -14.81 0.67 -6.05
C ASP A 94 -13.91 0.10 -7.13
N THR A 95 -12.84 -0.59 -6.73
CA THR A 95 -11.86 -1.18 -7.64
C THR A 95 -11.54 -2.60 -7.20
N ASP A 96 -11.58 -3.52 -8.15
CA ASP A 96 -11.21 -4.92 -7.90
C ASP A 96 -10.63 -5.49 -9.19
N GLN A 97 -9.32 -5.38 -9.35
CA GLN A 97 -8.60 -5.74 -10.58
C GLN A 97 -7.39 -6.60 -10.28
N GLY A 98 -7.07 -7.48 -11.22
CA GLY A 98 -5.89 -8.32 -11.17
C GLY A 98 -6.12 -9.64 -10.46
N GLU A 99 -5.03 -10.39 -10.29
CA GLU A 99 -5.06 -11.69 -9.63
C GLU A 99 -4.69 -11.56 -8.16
N ASP A 100 -5.22 -12.44 -7.33
CA ASP A 100 -4.89 -12.45 -5.91
C ASP A 100 -3.41 -12.74 -5.69
N PRO A 101 -2.77 -12.06 -4.73
CA PRO A 101 -1.46 -12.46 -4.25
C PRO A 101 -1.58 -13.78 -3.44
N ASP A 102 -0.49 -14.20 -2.81
CA ASP A 102 -0.47 -15.42 -1.98
C ASP A 102 -1.58 -15.44 -0.92
N ILE A 103 -1.98 -14.27 -0.44
CA ILE A 103 -3.13 -14.11 0.44
C ILE A 103 -4.23 -13.42 -0.34
N PRO A 104 -5.38 -14.07 -0.54
CA PRO A 104 -6.49 -13.48 -1.29
C PRO A 104 -7.00 -12.19 -0.64
N ILE A 105 -7.27 -11.18 -1.47
CA ILE A 105 -7.78 -9.88 -1.04
C ILE A 105 -9.15 -9.65 -1.67
N HIS A 106 -10.21 -9.82 -0.88
CA HIS A 106 -11.59 -9.69 -1.34
C HIS A 106 -12.45 -8.80 -0.43
N GLY A 107 -11.85 -8.14 0.57
CA GLY A 107 -12.58 -7.30 1.48
C GLY A 107 -11.70 -6.65 2.53
N TRP A 108 -12.32 -5.80 3.34
CA TRP A 108 -11.65 -5.05 4.40
C TRP A 108 -10.86 -5.96 5.35
N ALA A 109 -11.45 -7.07 5.78
CA ALA A 109 -10.80 -7.98 6.72
C ALA A 109 -9.54 -8.63 6.14
N ASP A 110 -9.56 -8.91 4.84
CA ASP A 110 -8.40 -9.48 4.16
C ASP A 110 -7.25 -8.49 4.08
N VAL A 111 -7.55 -7.23 3.84
CA VAL A 111 -6.54 -6.16 3.81
C VAL A 111 -5.93 -5.98 5.21
N ALA A 112 -6.76 -5.92 6.24
CA ALA A 112 -6.29 -5.80 7.62
C ALA A 112 -5.37 -6.97 8.00
N GLY A 113 -5.78 -8.20 7.66
CA GLY A 113 -4.99 -9.40 7.91
C GLY A 113 -3.66 -9.41 7.13
N PHE A 114 -3.67 -8.91 5.91
CA PHE A 114 -2.44 -8.83 5.10
C PHE A 114 -1.42 -7.88 5.73
N ILE A 115 -1.88 -6.72 6.19
CA ILE A 115 -1.00 -5.76 6.87
C ILE A 115 -0.38 -6.39 8.11
N ASP A 116 -1.19 -7.03 8.93
CA ASP A 116 -0.76 -7.67 10.17
C ASP A 116 0.31 -8.74 9.92
N LYS A 117 0.14 -9.51 8.87
CA LYS A 117 1.01 -10.65 8.55
C LYS A 117 2.28 -10.25 7.78
N HIS A 118 2.19 -9.27 6.88
CA HIS A 118 3.27 -8.97 5.94
C HIS A 118 3.84 -7.55 6.02
N MET A 119 3.16 -6.61 6.64
CA MET A 119 3.50 -5.19 6.57
C MET A 119 3.62 -4.51 7.94
N SER A 120 3.98 -5.26 8.94
CA SER A 120 4.16 -4.69 10.28
C SER A 120 5.45 -5.14 10.97
#